data_03b0024fbdad9d94352af67fecc61564
#
_entry.id   03b0024fbdad9d94352af67fecc61564
#
_cell.length_a   1.000
_cell.length_b   1.000
_cell.length_c   1.000
_cell.angle_alpha   90.00
_cell.angle_beta   90.00
_cell.angle_gamma   90.00
#
_symmetry.space_group_name_H-M   'P 1'
#
loop_
_entity.id
_entity.type
_entity.pdbx_description
1 polymer ?
#
loop_
_entity_poly.entity_id
_entity_poly.type
_entity_poly.pdbx_seq_one_letter_code
_entity_poly.pdbx_strand_id
1 'polypeptide(L)'
;MIHSQLSLAVRVSPEMASRNATLQLMLNGQPLGTLPLGADGEDVSHYQLDIPPALMVSSNNLSVKINDGDTLQCQRDIHDTSRVTVLPTSHFSWESQQLNISDDLSHFPRPFFDSMQMTPADIAVAYGAKPSADVFSAAALISSWLGIQADYRGIAFSALRDRLPERHGIVIGHPGEQVGGMMLPETDKPLLRIIANPANPAYKLLLIVGKNDTALRMAAWRLTRGNFAPQTATLDVEPQTIPVGKAYDAPRWIPTDRPVKLSELLRKDQSPTVSGVWHEPLRIAFRAAPDLYLWDGETIPLQVGYRFPSESWINEDKSLLSVTLNGTFLNNLPMNKQGPLEKVWRYLGGDARQERFTIPLAPYLIYGDNQLSMYFNVVPKDDVPCSVLLNNNIKSRITDDSWIDLSKTRHFSLLPNLSYFVGASFPFSRLADYSQTTLLLPADPSETQVATLLNLAARSGNATGTALANNRVVLGMPTGGGICSRCVNVMCWRSPLSISRPLTRACWPTHPTAR
;
A
#
# COMPACT_ATOMS: atom_id res chain seq x y z
N MET A 1 -0.49 10.65 24.73
CA MET A 1 0.63 11.53 24.37
C MET A 1 0.84 12.47 25.53
N ILE A 2 2.08 12.62 26.01
CA ILE A 2 2.45 13.47 27.16
C ILE A 2 3.09 14.75 26.65
N HIS A 3 4.01 14.62 25.72
CA HIS A 3 4.76 15.72 25.12
C HIS A 3 4.92 15.46 23.61
N SER A 4 4.94 16.51 22.82
CA SER A 4 5.23 16.42 21.40
C SER A 4 5.92 17.67 20.87
N GLN A 5 6.88 17.50 19.97
CA GLN A 5 7.72 18.55 19.44
C GLN A 5 7.96 18.37 17.94
N LEU A 6 7.87 19.45 17.21
CA LEU A 6 8.25 19.54 15.80
C LEU A 6 9.64 20.18 15.70
N SER A 7 10.60 19.45 15.17
CA SER A 7 11.90 19.97 14.74
C SER A 7 11.85 20.21 13.24
N LEU A 8 12.03 21.45 12.82
CA LEU A 8 11.93 21.85 11.43
C LEU A 8 13.27 22.43 10.97
N ALA A 9 13.84 21.86 9.92
CA ALA A 9 15.03 22.36 9.24
C ALA A 9 14.63 22.91 7.87
N VAL A 10 14.89 24.19 7.62
CA VAL A 10 14.44 24.89 6.43
C VAL A 10 15.62 25.55 5.74
N ARG A 11 15.82 25.22 4.47
CA ARG A 11 16.77 25.93 3.60
C ARG A 11 16.05 27.05 2.86
N VAL A 12 16.62 28.23 2.90
CA VAL A 12 16.05 29.45 2.32
C VAL A 12 17.05 30.01 1.30
N SER A 13 16.55 30.36 0.11
CA SER A 13 17.40 31.04 -0.87
C SER A 13 17.73 32.48 -0.42
N PRO A 14 18.89 33.05 -0.82
CA PRO A 14 19.27 34.42 -0.45
C PRO A 14 18.21 35.46 -0.83
N GLU A 15 17.53 35.27 -1.94
CA GLU A 15 16.47 36.17 -2.43
C GLU A 15 15.26 36.17 -1.47
N MET A 16 14.88 35.02 -0.94
CA MET A 16 13.78 34.91 0.03
C MET A 16 14.18 35.48 1.39
N ALA A 17 15.41 35.23 1.83
CA ALA A 17 15.93 35.78 3.07
C ALA A 17 15.94 37.31 3.06
N SER A 18 16.32 37.93 1.93
CA SER A 18 16.36 39.41 1.77
C SER A 18 14.97 40.06 1.83
N ARG A 19 13.88 39.32 1.59
CA ARG A 19 12.50 39.83 1.61
C ARG A 19 11.85 39.79 3.00
N ASN A 20 12.58 39.41 4.04
CA ASN A 20 12.01 39.17 5.39
C ASN A 20 10.83 38.18 5.35
N ALA A 21 10.94 37.16 4.52
CA ALA A 21 9.89 36.17 4.38
C ALA A 21 9.64 35.42 5.70
N THR A 22 8.41 34.98 5.89
CA THR A 22 8.02 34.22 7.09
C THR A 22 7.34 32.90 6.69
N LEU A 23 7.47 31.92 7.57
CA LEU A 23 6.83 30.61 7.46
C LEU A 23 5.72 30.51 8.50
N GLN A 24 4.48 30.48 8.06
CA GLN A 24 3.35 30.23 8.93
C GLN A 24 3.05 28.74 9.00
N LEU A 25 3.03 28.19 10.20
CA LEU A 25 2.70 26.81 10.48
C LEU A 25 1.28 26.68 11.04
N MET A 26 0.54 25.71 10.53
CA MET A 26 -0.80 25.39 11.00
C MET A 26 -0.93 23.89 11.18
N LEU A 27 -1.52 23.43 12.29
CA LEU A 27 -1.85 22.03 12.54
C LEU A 27 -3.37 21.89 12.62
N ASN A 28 -3.94 21.05 11.76
CA ASN A 28 -5.39 20.83 11.71
C ASN A 28 -6.21 22.13 11.58
N GLY A 29 -5.67 23.11 10.83
CA GLY A 29 -6.27 24.42 10.67
C GLY A 29 -6.04 25.40 11.83
N GLN A 30 -5.37 24.98 12.93
CA GLN A 30 -5.00 25.85 14.04
C GLN A 30 -3.57 26.38 13.84
N PRO A 31 -3.32 27.69 14.02
CA PRO A 31 -2.00 28.26 13.89
C PRO A 31 -1.08 27.78 15.02
N LEU A 32 0.10 27.28 14.67
CA LEU A 32 1.16 26.93 15.62
C LEU A 32 2.12 28.09 15.85
N GLY A 33 2.34 28.92 14.83
CA GLY A 33 3.24 30.05 14.91
C GLY A 33 3.68 30.55 13.54
N THR A 34 4.38 31.67 13.57
CA THR A 34 5.03 32.28 12.39
C THR A 34 6.52 32.37 12.67
N LEU A 35 7.33 31.78 11.79
CA LEU A 35 8.78 31.70 11.91
C LEU A 35 9.42 32.64 10.90
N PRO A 36 10.39 33.47 11.31
CA PRO A 36 11.16 34.29 10.38
C PRO A 36 12.07 33.40 9.54
N LEU A 37 12.20 33.66 8.25
CA LEU A 37 13.09 32.92 7.35
C LEU A 37 14.39 33.69 7.12
N GLY A 38 15.54 33.00 7.26
CA GLY A 38 16.86 33.58 6.99
C GLY A 38 17.32 34.66 7.98
N ALA A 39 16.71 34.75 9.17
CA ALA A 39 17.04 35.77 10.17
C ALA A 39 18.50 35.68 10.68
N ASP A 40 19.08 34.50 10.68
CA ASP A 40 20.42 34.23 11.24
C ASP A 40 21.55 34.30 10.21
N GLY A 41 21.22 34.57 8.94
CA GLY A 41 22.21 34.62 7.85
C GLY A 41 22.78 33.25 7.46
N GLU A 42 22.22 32.17 8.01
CA GLU A 42 22.59 30.80 7.68
C GLU A 42 21.75 30.26 6.50
N ASP A 43 22.34 29.40 5.68
CA ASP A 43 21.64 28.74 4.57
C ASP A 43 20.50 27.81 5.04
N VAL A 44 20.58 27.33 6.29
CA VAL A 44 19.60 26.42 6.90
C VAL A 44 19.22 26.93 8.29
N SER A 45 17.96 27.27 8.45
CA SER A 45 17.39 27.65 9.75
C SER A 45 16.77 26.44 10.44
N HIS A 46 17.00 26.32 11.75
CA HIS A 46 16.47 25.25 12.59
C HIS A 46 15.48 25.81 13.61
N TYR A 47 14.28 25.23 13.64
CA TYR A 47 13.24 25.63 14.56
C TYR A 47 12.77 24.44 15.37
N GLN A 48 12.45 24.68 16.65
CA GLN A 48 11.82 23.71 17.54
C GLN A 48 10.52 24.31 18.06
N LEU A 49 9.43 23.59 17.88
CA LEU A 49 8.10 24.01 18.32
C LEU A 49 7.47 22.92 19.18
N ASP A 50 7.06 23.28 20.37
CA ASP A 50 6.25 22.39 21.21
C ASP A 50 4.82 22.38 20.67
N ILE A 51 4.32 21.19 20.44
CA ILE A 51 2.97 20.96 19.93
C ILE A 51 2.07 20.54 21.09
N PRO A 52 1.03 21.31 21.42
CA PRO A 52 0.09 20.88 22.44
C PRO A 52 -0.55 19.55 22.11
N PRO A 53 -0.45 18.50 22.97
CA PRO A 53 -1.05 17.20 22.70
C PRO A 53 -2.54 17.23 22.39
N ALA A 54 -3.27 18.24 22.90
CA ALA A 54 -4.70 18.43 22.65
C ALA A 54 -5.04 18.78 21.19
N LEU A 55 -4.07 19.28 20.40
CA LEU A 55 -4.24 19.54 18.98
C LEU A 55 -4.06 18.31 18.10
N MET A 56 -3.51 17.23 18.67
CA MET A 56 -3.22 16.01 17.95
C MET A 56 -4.43 15.09 17.92
N VAL A 57 -4.79 14.65 16.72
CA VAL A 57 -5.87 13.70 16.46
C VAL A 57 -5.33 12.46 15.75
N SER A 58 -6.18 11.51 15.40
CA SER A 58 -5.76 10.28 14.71
C SER A 58 -5.16 10.53 13.31
N SER A 59 -5.58 11.57 12.62
CA SER A 59 -5.00 12.01 11.34
C SER A 59 -4.76 13.51 11.41
N ASN A 60 -3.50 13.92 11.23
CA ASN A 60 -3.09 15.30 11.40
C ASN A 60 -2.63 15.89 10.07
N ASN A 61 -3.03 17.13 9.83
CA ASN A 61 -2.60 17.92 8.67
C ASN A 61 -1.71 19.07 9.16
N LEU A 62 -0.41 18.97 8.86
CA LEU A 62 0.55 20.06 9.05
C LEU A 62 0.63 20.87 7.76
N SER A 63 0.15 22.10 7.80
CA SER A 63 0.21 23.02 6.67
C SER A 63 1.31 24.05 6.88
N VAL A 64 2.08 24.29 5.83
CA VAL A 64 3.16 25.25 5.80
C VAL A 64 2.84 26.29 4.74
N LYS A 65 2.72 27.54 5.14
CA LYS A 65 2.46 28.67 4.25
C LYS A 65 3.62 29.65 4.32
N ILE A 66 4.17 29.95 3.16
CA ILE A 66 5.22 30.98 3.02
C ILE A 66 4.53 32.31 2.77
N ASN A 67 4.93 33.35 3.54
CA ASN A 67 4.59 34.73 3.30
C ASN A 67 5.89 35.46 3.00
N ASP A 68 6.07 35.89 1.75
CA ASP A 68 7.29 36.52 1.26
C ASP A 68 7.30 38.05 1.40
N GLY A 69 6.28 38.62 2.07
CA GLY A 69 6.23 40.06 2.36
C GLY A 69 5.85 40.94 1.18
N ASP A 70 5.88 40.39 -0.03
CA ASP A 70 5.47 41.09 -1.25
C ASP A 70 4.07 40.68 -1.70
N THR A 71 3.39 41.59 -2.38
CA THR A 71 2.14 41.30 -3.08
C THR A 71 2.40 40.16 -4.06
N LEU A 72 1.66 39.06 -3.91
CA LEU A 72 1.72 37.87 -4.75
C LEU A 72 1.87 38.22 -6.23
N GLN A 73 3.08 38.16 -6.75
CA GLN A 73 3.32 38.22 -8.18
C GLN A 73 2.98 36.85 -8.76
N CYS A 74 1.84 36.74 -9.42
CA CYS A 74 1.41 35.53 -10.12
C CYS A 74 2.24 35.25 -11.37
N GLN A 75 2.95 36.22 -11.88
CA GLN A 75 3.97 36.08 -12.91
C GLN A 75 5.31 35.94 -12.21
N ARG A 76 5.60 34.73 -11.70
CA ARG A 76 6.98 34.40 -11.39
C ARG A 76 7.72 34.26 -12.71
N ASP A 77 8.74 35.08 -12.87
CA ASP A 77 9.70 34.87 -13.93
C ASP A 77 10.20 33.41 -13.86
N ILE A 78 10.28 32.73 -15.00
CA ILE A 78 10.86 31.37 -15.09
C ILE A 78 12.30 31.32 -14.56
N HIS A 79 12.94 32.46 -14.38
CA HIS A 79 14.25 32.65 -13.78
C HIS A 79 14.21 32.93 -12.27
N ASP A 80 13.04 33.01 -11.63
CA ASP A 80 12.94 33.20 -10.18
C ASP A 80 13.50 31.99 -9.44
N THR A 81 14.67 32.19 -8.81
CA THR A 81 15.38 31.18 -8.01
C THR A 81 14.95 31.18 -6.54
N SER A 82 13.98 32.01 -6.16
CA SER A 82 13.46 32.10 -4.80
C SER A 82 12.86 30.78 -4.37
N ARG A 83 13.44 30.14 -3.35
CA ARG A 83 13.01 28.82 -2.86
C ARG A 83 13.07 28.72 -1.36
N VAL A 84 12.08 28.02 -0.81
CA VAL A 84 12.08 27.54 0.57
C VAL A 84 11.92 26.04 0.54
N THR A 85 12.86 25.31 1.11
CA THR A 85 12.89 23.86 1.10
C THR A 85 12.89 23.33 2.52
N VAL A 86 11.87 22.56 2.89
CA VAL A 86 11.88 21.78 4.13
C VAL A 86 12.80 20.58 3.93
N LEU A 87 13.78 20.42 4.80
CA LEU A 87 14.79 19.38 4.67
C LEU A 87 14.32 18.04 5.27
N PRO A 88 14.82 16.91 4.77
CA PRO A 88 14.48 15.57 5.29
C PRO A 88 14.91 15.32 6.74
N THR A 89 15.77 16.17 7.30
CA THR A 89 16.17 16.16 8.72
C THR A 89 15.06 16.67 9.64
N SER A 90 14.03 17.32 9.08
CA SER A 90 12.85 17.72 9.85
C SER A 90 12.12 16.49 10.36
N HIS A 91 11.72 16.50 11.63
CA HIS A 91 11.07 15.36 12.25
C HIS A 91 10.10 15.81 13.33
N PHE A 92 9.14 14.94 13.60
CA PHE A 92 8.21 15.08 14.71
C PHE A 92 8.56 14.04 15.78
N SER A 93 8.72 14.47 17.03
CA SER A 93 8.97 13.61 18.16
C SER A 93 7.84 13.70 19.17
N TRP A 94 7.53 12.60 19.83
CA TRP A 94 6.54 12.58 20.90
C TRP A 94 6.89 11.58 22.00
N GLU A 95 6.43 11.90 23.17
CA GLU A 95 6.44 11.02 24.31
C GLU A 95 5.01 10.58 24.63
N SER A 96 4.84 9.30 24.87
CA SER A 96 3.52 8.73 25.15
C SER A 96 3.60 7.68 26.25
N GLN A 97 2.52 7.56 27.01
CA GLN A 97 2.35 6.51 28.00
C GLN A 97 1.44 5.42 27.44
N GLN A 98 1.84 4.16 27.62
CA GLN A 98 0.99 3.03 27.25
C GLN A 98 -0.25 3.01 28.14
N LEU A 99 -1.42 3.06 27.53
CA LEU A 99 -2.67 2.90 28.25
C LEU A 99 -3.04 1.43 28.38
N ASN A 100 -3.66 1.07 29.51
CA ASN A 100 -4.26 -0.25 29.66
C ASN A 100 -5.53 -0.30 28.77
N ILE A 101 -5.53 -1.22 27.83
CA ILE A 101 -6.63 -1.42 26.88
C ILE A 101 -7.48 -2.58 27.39
N SER A 102 -8.79 -2.50 27.21
CA SER A 102 -9.72 -3.59 27.56
C SER A 102 -9.47 -4.85 26.71
N ASP A 103 -9.80 -6.01 27.28
CA ASP A 103 -9.78 -7.29 26.55
C ASP A 103 -11.00 -7.35 25.61
N ASP A 104 -10.86 -6.79 24.39
CA ASP A 104 -11.98 -6.62 23.47
C ASP A 104 -11.54 -6.82 22.01
N LEU A 105 -12.07 -7.86 21.37
CA LEU A 105 -11.85 -8.18 19.96
C LEU A 105 -12.43 -7.13 19.00
N SER A 106 -13.41 -6.34 19.44
CA SER A 106 -14.06 -5.35 18.57
C SER A 106 -13.08 -4.28 18.05
N HIS A 107 -11.97 -4.07 18.76
CA HIS A 107 -10.92 -3.14 18.36
C HIS A 107 -9.87 -3.76 17.42
N PHE A 108 -9.91 -5.10 17.19
CA PHE A 108 -8.92 -5.76 16.33
C PHE A 108 -8.89 -5.11 14.93
N PRO A 109 -7.71 -4.81 14.35
CA PRO A 109 -6.39 -5.34 14.72
C PRO A 109 -5.64 -4.61 15.85
N ARG A 110 -6.15 -3.51 16.40
CA ARG A 110 -5.55 -2.90 17.60
C ARG A 110 -5.71 -3.79 18.84
N PRO A 111 -4.73 -3.83 19.74
CA PRO A 111 -3.49 -3.05 19.79
C PRO A 111 -2.32 -3.68 19.04
N PHE A 112 -2.47 -4.78 18.34
CA PHE A 112 -1.39 -5.51 17.65
C PHE A 112 -0.90 -4.76 16.41
N PHE A 113 -1.82 -4.15 15.69
CA PHE A 113 -1.55 -3.29 14.54
C PHE A 113 -2.50 -2.09 14.55
N ASP A 114 -1.94 -0.89 14.40
CA ASP A 114 -2.73 0.34 14.24
C ASP A 114 -2.43 0.98 12.88
N SER A 115 -3.44 1.04 12.03
CA SER A 115 -3.35 1.66 10.70
C SER A 115 -3.08 3.18 10.75
N MET A 116 -3.24 3.81 11.90
CA MET A 116 -2.96 5.24 12.09
C MET A 116 -1.50 5.51 12.50
N GLN A 117 -0.75 4.50 12.91
CA GLN A 117 0.69 4.64 13.16
C GLN A 117 1.47 4.71 11.84
N MET A 118 2.43 5.63 11.78
CA MET A 118 3.29 5.81 10.60
C MET A 118 4.55 4.94 10.65
N THR A 119 4.93 4.45 11.82
CA THR A 119 6.07 3.54 11.99
C THR A 119 5.72 2.13 11.54
N PRO A 120 6.67 1.37 10.97
CA PRO A 120 6.49 -0.04 10.70
C PRO A 120 6.05 -0.80 11.95
N ALA A 121 5.10 -1.73 11.80
CA ALA A 121 4.68 -2.59 12.89
C ALA A 121 5.66 -3.76 13.07
N ASP A 122 5.91 -4.15 14.31
CA ASP A 122 6.67 -5.35 14.68
C ASP A 122 5.78 -6.23 15.56
N ILE A 123 5.44 -7.42 15.07
CA ILE A 123 4.48 -8.32 15.71
C ILE A 123 5.16 -9.65 16.03
N ALA A 124 5.19 -10.01 17.33
CA ALA A 124 5.68 -11.29 17.77
C ALA A 124 4.57 -12.36 17.67
N VAL A 125 4.90 -13.51 17.08
CA VAL A 125 4.05 -14.70 17.00
C VAL A 125 4.70 -15.80 17.82
N ALA A 126 4.04 -16.21 18.89
CA ALA A 126 4.49 -17.25 19.82
C ALA A 126 3.73 -18.57 19.57
N TYR A 127 4.43 -19.68 19.77
CA TYR A 127 3.92 -21.03 19.64
C TYR A 127 4.65 -22.00 20.60
N GLY A 128 4.10 -23.19 20.79
CA GLY A 128 4.63 -24.17 21.72
C GLY A 128 6.01 -24.75 21.33
N ALA A 129 6.58 -25.57 22.22
CA ALA A 129 7.91 -26.16 22.04
C ALA A 129 8.00 -27.10 20.83
N LYS A 130 6.90 -27.80 20.50
CA LYS A 130 6.79 -28.76 19.37
C LYS A 130 5.65 -28.38 18.44
N PRO A 131 5.81 -27.30 17.66
CA PRO A 131 4.73 -26.80 16.79
C PRO A 131 4.41 -27.78 15.68
N SER A 132 3.14 -27.88 15.31
CA SER A 132 2.68 -28.58 14.13
C SER A 132 2.69 -27.67 12.89
N ALA A 133 2.61 -28.25 11.70
CA ALA A 133 2.48 -27.50 10.45
C ALA A 133 1.23 -26.63 10.42
N ASP A 134 0.17 -27.03 11.11
CA ASP A 134 -1.12 -26.34 11.21
C ASP A 134 -0.97 -24.97 11.86
N VAL A 135 -0.16 -24.89 12.93
CA VAL A 135 0.15 -23.64 13.62
C VAL A 135 0.79 -22.63 12.66
N PHE A 136 1.73 -23.08 11.85
CA PHE A 136 2.39 -22.22 10.87
C PHE A 136 1.49 -21.86 9.68
N SER A 137 0.54 -22.72 9.29
CA SER A 137 -0.46 -22.41 8.27
C SER A 137 -1.39 -21.28 8.74
N ALA A 138 -1.86 -21.35 9.98
CA ALA A 138 -2.68 -20.30 10.59
C ALA A 138 -1.89 -19.01 10.80
N ALA A 139 -0.61 -19.10 11.22
CA ALA A 139 0.28 -17.96 11.37
C ALA A 139 0.54 -17.26 10.04
N ALA A 140 0.77 -18.00 8.96
CA ALA A 140 0.94 -17.44 7.61
C ALA A 140 -0.33 -16.72 7.12
N LEU A 141 -1.52 -17.27 7.41
CA LEU A 141 -2.78 -16.65 7.08
C LEU A 141 -2.93 -15.29 7.77
N ILE A 142 -2.76 -15.23 9.10
CA ILE A 142 -2.95 -13.96 9.83
C ILE A 142 -1.85 -12.94 9.49
N SER A 143 -0.61 -13.38 9.31
CA SER A 143 0.50 -12.50 8.92
C SER A 143 0.27 -11.90 7.53
N SER A 144 -0.24 -12.69 6.57
CA SER A 144 -0.57 -12.18 5.24
C SER A 144 -1.67 -11.13 5.28
N TRP A 145 -2.69 -11.33 6.10
CA TRP A 145 -3.77 -10.35 6.28
C TRP A 145 -3.26 -9.07 6.94
N LEU A 146 -2.44 -9.18 7.97
CA LEU A 146 -1.81 -8.00 8.61
C LEU A 146 -0.89 -7.26 7.64
N GLY A 147 -0.22 -7.99 6.74
CA GLY A 147 0.54 -7.39 5.63
C GLY A 147 -0.33 -6.55 4.69
N ILE A 148 -1.57 -6.97 4.42
CA ILE A 148 -2.55 -6.18 3.65
C ILE A 148 -2.90 -4.89 4.41
N GLN A 149 -3.13 -4.98 5.71
CA GLN A 149 -3.49 -3.82 6.55
C GLN A 149 -2.33 -2.82 6.68
N ALA A 150 -1.10 -3.32 6.73
CA ALA A 150 0.10 -2.49 6.83
C ALA A 150 0.34 -1.62 5.59
N ASP A 151 -0.03 -2.13 4.42
CA ASP A 151 0.11 -1.46 3.13
C ASP A 151 1.55 -0.90 2.90
N TYR A 152 1.70 0.40 2.66
CA TYR A 152 3.01 1.05 2.45
C TYR A 152 3.84 1.23 3.73
N ARG A 153 3.24 1.13 4.91
CA ARG A 153 3.91 1.36 6.21
C ARG A 153 4.95 0.31 6.54
N GLY A 154 4.77 -0.88 5.99
CA GLY A 154 5.60 -2.03 6.32
C GLY A 154 5.22 -2.71 7.63
N ILE A 155 5.52 -3.98 7.71
CA ILE A 155 5.30 -4.83 8.87
C ILE A 155 6.39 -5.89 8.92
N ALA A 156 6.86 -6.20 10.12
CA ALA A 156 7.78 -7.27 10.40
C ALA A 156 7.18 -8.25 11.41
N PHE A 157 7.57 -9.50 11.31
CA PHE A 157 7.17 -10.55 12.23
C PHE A 157 8.40 -11.19 12.86
N SER A 158 8.36 -11.37 14.17
CA SER A 158 9.25 -12.22 14.93
C SER A 158 8.53 -13.49 15.37
N ALA A 159 9.26 -14.59 15.49
CA ALA A 159 8.72 -15.89 15.88
C ALA A 159 9.36 -16.31 17.21
N LEU A 160 8.55 -16.75 18.17
CA LEU A 160 8.97 -17.11 19.52
C LEU A 160 8.52 -18.54 19.83
N ARG A 161 9.49 -19.44 20.01
CA ARG A 161 9.24 -20.83 20.39
C ARG A 161 9.23 -20.95 21.90
N ASP A 162 8.12 -21.43 22.47
CA ASP A 162 7.92 -21.65 23.91
C ASP A 162 8.32 -20.44 24.79
N ARG A 163 8.05 -19.25 24.28
CA ARG A 163 8.26 -17.98 24.97
C ARG A 163 7.10 -17.03 24.69
N LEU A 164 6.67 -16.26 25.67
CA LEU A 164 5.67 -15.21 25.48
C LEU A 164 6.32 -13.93 24.94
N PRO A 165 5.59 -13.15 24.13
CA PRO A 165 6.00 -11.82 23.71
C PRO A 165 6.19 -10.88 24.93
N GLU A 166 7.18 -10.00 24.88
CA GLU A 166 7.36 -8.96 25.92
C GLU A 166 6.33 -7.83 25.83
N ARG A 167 5.77 -7.66 24.61
CA ARG A 167 4.76 -6.63 24.29
C ARG A 167 3.48 -7.29 23.78
N HIS A 168 2.69 -6.56 23.00
CA HIS A 168 1.57 -7.13 22.29
C HIS A 168 2.04 -8.23 21.32
N GLY A 169 1.33 -9.34 21.28
CA GLY A 169 1.68 -10.43 20.37
C GLY A 169 0.54 -11.42 20.14
N ILE A 170 0.78 -12.35 19.25
CA ILE A 170 -0.18 -13.39 18.86
C ILE A 170 0.37 -14.73 19.36
N VAL A 171 -0.46 -15.53 20.00
CA VAL A 171 -0.12 -16.88 20.44
C VAL A 171 -1.03 -17.86 19.69
N ILE A 172 -0.43 -18.85 19.01
CA ILE A 172 -1.14 -19.83 18.20
C ILE A 172 -0.76 -21.23 18.69
N GLY A 173 -1.78 -22.06 18.93
CA GLY A 173 -1.53 -23.44 19.37
C GLY A 173 -2.79 -24.26 19.53
N HIS A 174 -2.60 -25.46 20.08
CA HIS A 174 -3.68 -26.41 20.31
C HIS A 174 -4.25 -26.30 21.74
N PRO A 175 -5.49 -26.78 21.97
CA PRO A 175 -6.08 -26.81 23.32
C PRO A 175 -5.14 -27.51 24.30
N GLY A 176 -4.98 -26.94 25.51
CA GLY A 176 -4.13 -27.48 26.55
C GLY A 176 -2.62 -27.43 26.28
N GLU A 177 -2.17 -26.87 25.16
CA GLU A 177 -0.75 -26.71 24.86
C GLU A 177 -0.13 -25.62 25.74
N GLN A 178 1.10 -25.84 26.18
CA GLN A 178 1.86 -24.87 26.95
C GLN A 178 2.73 -24.00 26.02
N VAL A 179 2.67 -22.69 26.21
CA VAL A 179 3.50 -21.71 25.49
C VAL A 179 4.10 -20.73 26.52
N GLY A 180 5.41 -20.76 26.69
CA GLY A 180 6.12 -19.86 27.61
C GLY A 180 5.59 -19.91 29.06
N GLY A 181 5.22 -21.07 29.52
CA GLY A 181 4.64 -21.28 30.87
C GLY A 181 3.13 -21.00 30.96
N MET A 182 2.50 -20.47 29.94
CA MET A 182 1.05 -20.26 29.89
C MET A 182 0.35 -21.45 29.23
N MET A 183 -0.70 -21.98 29.87
CA MET A 183 -1.55 -23.01 29.29
C MET A 183 -2.61 -22.38 28.39
N LEU A 184 -2.71 -22.85 27.14
CA LEU A 184 -3.79 -22.45 26.24
C LEU A 184 -5.14 -23.04 26.71
N PRO A 185 -6.25 -22.33 26.48
CA PRO A 185 -7.58 -22.79 26.88
C PRO A 185 -7.92 -24.16 26.29
N GLU A 186 -8.56 -25.01 27.08
CA GLU A 186 -9.24 -26.21 26.60
C GLU A 186 -10.50 -25.83 25.82
N THR A 187 -10.65 -26.33 24.63
CA THR A 187 -11.80 -26.05 23.77
C THR A 187 -11.99 -27.12 22.70
N ASP A 188 -13.24 -27.42 22.42
CA ASP A 188 -13.64 -28.27 21.27
C ASP A 188 -13.88 -27.47 19.99
N LYS A 189 -14.14 -26.16 20.12
CA LYS A 189 -14.39 -25.25 19.01
C LYS A 189 -13.15 -24.41 18.70
N PRO A 190 -12.98 -23.91 17.46
CA PRO A 190 -11.98 -22.89 17.17
C PRO A 190 -12.22 -21.66 18.04
N LEU A 191 -11.18 -21.17 18.71
CA LEU A 191 -11.30 -20.12 19.74
C LEU A 191 -10.41 -18.93 19.40
N LEU A 192 -10.97 -17.74 19.56
CA LEU A 192 -10.25 -16.46 19.61
C LEU A 192 -10.40 -15.85 21.00
N ARG A 193 -9.29 -15.41 21.59
CA ARG A 193 -9.34 -14.77 22.91
C ARG A 193 -8.27 -13.70 23.04
N ILE A 194 -8.66 -12.53 23.56
CA ILE A 194 -7.71 -11.50 24.01
C ILE A 194 -7.58 -11.59 25.52
N ILE A 195 -6.35 -11.56 25.98
CA ILE A 195 -6.01 -11.56 27.41
C ILE A 195 -4.93 -10.52 27.70
N ALA A 196 -4.82 -10.09 28.94
CA ALA A 196 -3.64 -9.38 29.42
C ALA A 196 -2.42 -10.29 29.32
N ASN A 197 -1.28 -9.74 28.87
CA ASN A 197 -0.02 -10.48 28.81
C ASN A 197 0.46 -10.82 30.22
N PRO A 198 0.65 -12.10 30.58
CA PRO A 198 1.10 -12.47 31.92
C PRO A 198 2.48 -11.89 32.32
N ALA A 199 3.35 -11.67 31.32
CA ALA A 199 4.68 -11.08 31.57
C ALA A 199 4.59 -9.57 31.83
N ASN A 200 3.63 -8.87 31.25
CA ASN A 200 3.38 -7.44 31.44
C ASN A 200 1.93 -7.08 31.12
N PRO A 201 1.07 -6.89 32.15
CA PRO A 201 -0.38 -6.68 31.94
C PRO A 201 -0.79 -5.43 31.15
N ALA A 202 0.13 -4.48 30.96
CA ALA A 202 -0.10 -3.31 30.09
C ALA A 202 -0.24 -3.71 28.61
N TYR A 203 0.23 -4.89 28.24
CA TYR A 203 0.16 -5.43 26.89
C TYR A 203 -0.90 -6.55 26.79
N LYS A 204 -1.27 -6.90 25.58
CA LYS A 204 -2.29 -7.91 25.28
C LYS A 204 -1.72 -9.03 24.42
N LEU A 205 -2.21 -10.24 24.67
CA LEU A 205 -2.01 -11.40 23.81
C LEU A 205 -3.30 -11.76 23.10
N LEU A 206 -3.23 -12.03 21.80
CA LEU A 206 -4.29 -12.62 21.01
C LEU A 206 -4.03 -14.13 20.92
N LEU A 207 -4.90 -14.93 21.51
CA LEU A 207 -4.86 -16.38 21.42
C LEU A 207 -5.68 -16.86 20.24
N ILE A 208 -5.07 -17.69 19.38
CA ILE A 208 -5.71 -18.40 18.27
C ILE A 208 -5.57 -19.89 18.58
N VAL A 209 -6.66 -20.53 18.98
CA VAL A 209 -6.63 -21.91 19.46
C VAL A 209 -7.55 -22.79 18.62
N GLY A 210 -7.05 -23.97 18.26
CA GLY A 210 -7.83 -24.95 17.51
C GLY A 210 -7.23 -26.35 17.56
N LYS A 211 -8.06 -27.38 17.58
CA LYS A 211 -7.63 -28.78 17.76
C LYS A 211 -6.92 -29.41 16.55
N ASN A 212 -7.03 -28.78 15.37
CA ASN A 212 -6.42 -29.25 14.12
C ASN A 212 -6.29 -28.10 13.09
N ASP A 213 -5.74 -28.39 11.91
CA ASP A 213 -5.57 -27.42 10.82
C ASP A 213 -6.87 -26.68 10.47
N THR A 214 -7.97 -27.41 10.31
CA THR A 214 -9.25 -26.81 9.96
C THR A 214 -9.71 -25.82 11.03
N ALA A 215 -9.59 -26.18 12.30
CA ALA A 215 -10.00 -25.35 13.43
C ALA A 215 -9.11 -24.10 13.56
N LEU A 216 -7.78 -24.25 13.49
CA LEU A 216 -6.84 -23.14 13.54
C LEU A 216 -7.03 -22.19 12.35
N ARG A 217 -7.21 -22.73 11.15
CA ARG A 217 -7.49 -21.97 9.93
C ARG A 217 -8.79 -21.18 10.04
N MET A 218 -9.86 -21.79 10.57
CA MET A 218 -11.14 -21.10 10.80
C MET A 218 -11.00 -19.96 11.80
N ALA A 219 -10.29 -20.17 12.91
CA ALA A 219 -10.05 -19.13 13.90
C ALA A 219 -9.26 -17.96 13.28
N ALA A 220 -8.16 -18.22 12.58
CA ALA A 220 -7.37 -17.21 11.90
C ALA A 220 -8.18 -16.50 10.78
N TRP A 221 -8.98 -17.24 10.01
CA TRP A 221 -9.84 -16.65 8.97
C TRP A 221 -10.91 -15.75 9.57
N ARG A 222 -11.52 -16.13 10.70
CA ARG A 222 -12.52 -15.29 11.38
C ARG A 222 -11.96 -13.91 11.75
N LEU A 223 -10.68 -13.81 12.13
CA LEU A 223 -10.03 -12.52 12.40
C LEU A 223 -10.01 -11.62 11.17
N THR A 224 -9.75 -12.17 9.99
CA THR A 224 -9.68 -11.40 8.74
C THR A 224 -11.01 -10.76 8.33
N ARG A 225 -12.12 -11.28 8.85
CA ARG A 225 -13.48 -10.76 8.56
C ARG A 225 -13.86 -9.55 9.41
N GLY A 226 -13.15 -9.30 10.52
CA GLY A 226 -13.50 -8.22 11.43
C GLY A 226 -14.91 -8.33 12.00
N ASN A 227 -15.53 -7.21 12.32
CA ASN A 227 -16.92 -7.10 12.82
C ASN A 227 -17.19 -7.98 14.04
N PHE A 228 -16.48 -7.70 15.12
CA PHE A 228 -16.72 -8.31 16.42
C PHE A 228 -17.69 -7.44 17.23
N ALA A 229 -18.54 -8.09 18.02
CA ALA A 229 -19.41 -7.38 18.95
C ALA A 229 -18.56 -6.66 20.01
N PRO A 230 -18.98 -5.47 20.47
CA PRO A 230 -18.31 -4.77 21.57
C PRO A 230 -18.24 -5.64 22.84
N GLN A 231 -17.18 -5.44 23.62
CA GLN A 231 -16.93 -6.15 24.90
C GLN A 231 -16.77 -7.68 24.74
N THR A 232 -16.30 -8.13 23.59
CA THR A 232 -16.03 -9.54 23.32
C THR A 232 -14.57 -9.87 23.58
N ALA A 233 -14.24 -10.43 24.73
CA ALA A 233 -12.89 -10.89 25.05
C ALA A 233 -12.60 -12.29 24.50
N THR A 234 -13.62 -13.13 24.37
CA THR A 234 -13.54 -14.53 23.92
C THR A 234 -14.63 -14.82 22.91
N LEU A 235 -14.27 -15.52 21.82
CA LEU A 235 -15.20 -15.89 20.75
C LEU A 235 -14.96 -17.34 20.32
N ASP A 236 -15.98 -18.18 20.46
CA ASP A 236 -16.05 -19.46 19.78
C ASP A 236 -16.42 -19.25 18.32
N VAL A 237 -15.59 -19.76 17.42
CA VAL A 237 -15.78 -19.54 15.99
C VAL A 237 -16.65 -20.64 15.39
N GLU A 238 -17.77 -20.24 14.82
CA GLU A 238 -18.63 -21.16 14.09
C GLU A 238 -18.01 -21.53 12.72
N PRO A 239 -18.30 -22.74 12.22
CA PRO A 239 -17.83 -23.19 10.92
C PRO A 239 -18.19 -22.21 9.80
N GLN A 240 -17.19 -21.84 8.98
CA GLN A 240 -17.35 -20.96 7.84
C GLN A 240 -16.69 -21.56 6.61
N THR A 241 -17.26 -21.29 5.44
CA THR A 241 -16.62 -21.66 4.17
C THR A 241 -15.57 -20.64 3.81
N ILE A 242 -14.33 -21.09 3.64
CA ILE A 242 -13.23 -20.26 3.12
C ILE A 242 -13.31 -20.34 1.60
N PRO A 243 -13.48 -19.21 0.89
CA PRO A 243 -13.55 -19.22 -0.56
C PRO A 243 -12.19 -19.60 -1.17
N VAL A 244 -12.22 -20.27 -2.32
CA VAL A 244 -11.04 -20.55 -3.13
C VAL A 244 -10.95 -19.51 -4.25
N GLY A 245 -9.82 -18.84 -4.37
CA GLY A 245 -9.57 -17.82 -5.39
C GLY A 245 -9.42 -18.43 -6.79
N LYS A 246 -9.55 -17.57 -7.80
CA LYS A 246 -9.22 -17.90 -9.19
C LYS A 246 -7.82 -17.41 -9.53
N ALA A 247 -7.23 -17.97 -10.57
CA ALA A 247 -5.95 -17.47 -11.06
C ALA A 247 -6.08 -16.02 -11.55
N TYR A 248 -5.14 -15.17 -11.14
CA TYR A 248 -5.05 -13.75 -11.51
C TYR A 248 -6.21 -12.86 -11.03
N ASP A 249 -6.98 -13.28 -10.04
CA ASP A 249 -8.10 -12.51 -9.47
C ASP A 249 -7.71 -11.72 -8.21
N ALA A 250 -6.41 -11.53 -7.96
CA ALA A 250 -5.90 -10.79 -6.82
C ALA A 250 -6.49 -9.36 -6.78
N PRO A 251 -7.12 -8.92 -5.68
CA PRO A 251 -7.83 -7.63 -5.61
C PRO A 251 -6.98 -6.40 -5.88
N ARG A 252 -5.66 -6.49 -5.63
CA ARG A 252 -4.72 -5.39 -5.92
C ARG A 252 -4.19 -5.41 -7.34
N TRP A 253 -4.46 -6.45 -8.12
CA TRP A 253 -4.04 -6.53 -9.51
C TRP A 253 -5.16 -6.03 -10.42
N ILE A 254 -4.76 -5.25 -11.42
CA ILE A 254 -5.70 -4.81 -12.45
C ILE A 254 -6.22 -6.03 -13.23
N PRO A 255 -7.54 -6.17 -13.42
CA PRO A 255 -8.12 -7.25 -14.22
C PRO A 255 -7.58 -7.28 -15.64
N THR A 256 -7.34 -8.50 -16.15
CA THR A 256 -6.85 -8.76 -17.52
C THR A 256 -7.91 -9.45 -18.39
N ASP A 257 -9.17 -9.46 -17.97
CA ASP A 257 -10.29 -10.09 -18.68
C ASP A 257 -11.28 -9.06 -19.27
N ARG A 258 -11.12 -7.78 -18.91
CA ARG A 258 -11.99 -6.69 -19.33
C ARG A 258 -11.28 -5.33 -19.30
N PRO A 259 -11.79 -4.33 -20.04
CA PRO A 259 -11.41 -2.93 -19.81
C PRO A 259 -11.74 -2.49 -18.38
N VAL A 260 -10.86 -1.70 -17.77
CA VAL A 260 -11.00 -1.17 -16.41
C VAL A 260 -11.07 0.34 -16.45
N LYS A 261 -12.10 0.92 -15.86
CA LYS A 261 -12.23 2.37 -15.76
C LYS A 261 -11.17 2.94 -14.83
N LEU A 262 -10.59 4.08 -15.18
CA LEU A 262 -9.63 4.76 -14.33
C LEU A 262 -10.25 5.17 -12.98
N SER A 263 -11.56 5.42 -12.94
CA SER A 263 -12.31 5.70 -11.72
C SER A 263 -12.37 4.51 -10.74
N GLU A 264 -12.31 3.25 -11.24
CA GLU A 264 -12.24 2.05 -10.40
C GLU A 264 -10.88 1.89 -9.70
N LEU A 265 -9.83 2.51 -10.25
CA LEU A 265 -8.46 2.45 -9.72
C LEU A 265 -8.16 3.57 -8.71
N LEU A 266 -9.02 4.58 -8.62
CA LEU A 266 -8.89 5.67 -7.65
C LEU A 266 -9.09 5.14 -6.22
N ARG A 267 -8.29 5.66 -5.29
CA ARG A 267 -8.55 5.43 -3.86
C ARG A 267 -9.80 6.17 -3.43
N LYS A 268 -10.42 5.73 -2.34
CA LYS A 268 -11.68 6.29 -1.82
C LYS A 268 -11.58 7.78 -1.47
N ASP A 269 -10.39 8.26 -1.16
CA ASP A 269 -10.07 9.66 -0.82
C ASP A 269 -9.62 10.49 -2.02
N GLN A 270 -9.47 9.90 -3.20
CA GLN A 270 -9.04 10.58 -4.42
C GLN A 270 -10.21 11.05 -5.28
N SER A 271 -10.07 12.27 -5.81
CA SER A 271 -10.99 12.83 -6.80
C SER A 271 -10.39 12.79 -8.20
N PRO A 272 -11.16 12.49 -9.25
CA PRO A 272 -10.71 12.66 -10.64
C PRO A 272 -10.64 14.13 -11.07
N THR A 273 -10.95 15.06 -10.17
CA THR A 273 -11.00 16.50 -10.42
C THR A 273 -9.88 17.19 -9.66
N VAL A 274 -9.14 18.06 -10.32
CA VAL A 274 -8.14 18.95 -9.74
C VAL A 274 -8.64 20.39 -9.78
N SER A 275 -8.20 21.21 -8.84
CA SER A 275 -8.66 22.59 -8.67
C SER A 275 -7.50 23.58 -8.78
N GLY A 276 -7.75 24.71 -9.42
CA GLY A 276 -6.75 25.76 -9.64
C GLY A 276 -5.91 25.54 -10.89
N VAL A 277 -5.11 26.56 -11.21
CA VAL A 277 -4.14 26.52 -12.32
C VAL A 277 -2.90 25.73 -11.91
N TRP A 278 -2.47 25.88 -10.66
CA TRP A 278 -1.36 25.14 -10.06
C TRP A 278 -1.92 24.08 -9.11
N HIS A 279 -1.79 22.86 -9.47
CA HIS A 279 -2.29 21.71 -8.71
C HIS A 279 -1.29 20.55 -8.74
N GLU A 280 -1.44 19.62 -7.81
CA GLU A 280 -0.70 18.36 -7.84
C GLU A 280 -1.17 17.50 -9.02
N PRO A 281 -0.26 16.74 -9.65
CA PRO A 281 -0.67 15.77 -10.66
C PRO A 281 -1.69 14.76 -10.09
N LEU A 282 -2.71 14.43 -10.86
CA LEU A 282 -3.60 13.32 -10.55
C LEU A 282 -2.81 12.02 -10.73
N ARG A 283 -2.58 11.29 -9.65
CA ARG A 283 -1.82 10.04 -9.65
C ARG A 283 -2.74 8.87 -9.42
N ILE A 284 -2.77 7.93 -10.34
CA ILE A 284 -3.54 6.69 -10.24
C ILE A 284 -2.55 5.54 -10.13
N ALA A 285 -2.53 4.87 -8.96
CA ALA A 285 -1.68 3.71 -8.72
C ALA A 285 -2.45 2.43 -9.01
N PHE A 286 -1.82 1.48 -9.70
CA PHE A 286 -2.36 0.16 -9.91
C PHE A 286 -1.25 -0.89 -9.99
N ARG A 287 -1.59 -2.12 -9.67
CA ARG A 287 -0.67 -3.26 -9.80
C ARG A 287 -1.09 -4.15 -10.96
N ALA A 288 -0.12 -4.75 -11.60
CA ALA A 288 -0.35 -5.72 -12.66
C ALA A 288 0.36 -7.05 -12.33
N ALA A 289 -0.21 -8.15 -12.82
CA ALA A 289 0.48 -9.43 -12.79
C ALA A 289 1.82 -9.29 -13.53
N PRO A 290 2.94 -9.82 -12.99
CA PRO A 290 4.27 -9.54 -13.55
C PRO A 290 4.58 -10.29 -14.85
N ASP A 291 3.76 -11.25 -15.24
CA ASP A 291 3.92 -12.11 -16.41
C ASP A 291 3.05 -11.68 -17.61
N LEU A 292 2.64 -10.43 -17.66
CA LEU A 292 1.89 -9.89 -18.81
C LEU A 292 2.75 -9.89 -20.07
N TYR A 293 2.20 -10.41 -21.14
CA TYR A 293 2.84 -10.54 -22.44
C TYR A 293 1.88 -10.12 -23.57
N LEU A 294 2.44 -9.45 -24.58
CA LEU A 294 1.78 -9.15 -25.84
C LEU A 294 2.71 -9.54 -27.00
N TRP A 295 2.11 -9.88 -28.13
CA TRP A 295 2.88 -10.12 -29.35
C TRP A 295 3.48 -8.81 -29.88
N ASP A 296 4.58 -8.93 -30.63
CA ASP A 296 5.22 -7.78 -31.26
C ASP A 296 4.22 -6.97 -32.10
N GLY A 297 4.26 -5.66 -31.92
CA GLY A 297 3.37 -4.72 -32.61
C GLY A 297 2.00 -4.51 -31.96
N GLU A 298 1.61 -5.30 -30.97
CA GLU A 298 0.41 -5.05 -30.17
C GLU A 298 0.67 -4.05 -29.06
N THR A 299 -0.34 -3.27 -28.72
CA THR A 299 -0.27 -2.26 -27.66
C THR A 299 -1.47 -2.37 -26.72
N ILE A 300 -1.29 -1.88 -25.51
CA ILE A 300 -2.35 -1.76 -24.50
C ILE A 300 -3.02 -0.39 -24.70
N PRO A 301 -4.31 -0.34 -25.08
CA PRO A 301 -4.98 0.94 -25.25
C PRO A 301 -5.31 1.58 -23.89
N LEU A 302 -4.87 2.81 -23.70
CA LEU A 302 -5.27 3.70 -22.61
C LEU A 302 -6.13 4.81 -23.20
N GLN A 303 -7.43 4.78 -22.95
CA GLN A 303 -8.31 5.88 -23.31
C GLN A 303 -8.36 6.89 -22.16
N VAL A 304 -8.04 8.13 -22.46
CA VAL A 304 -8.12 9.26 -21.54
C VAL A 304 -9.17 10.23 -22.03
N GLY A 305 -10.27 10.32 -21.31
CA GLY A 305 -11.27 11.37 -21.46
C GLY A 305 -11.00 12.47 -20.43
N TYR A 306 -11.06 13.71 -20.85
CA TYR A 306 -10.74 14.83 -19.98
C TYR A 306 -11.51 16.10 -20.35
N ARG A 307 -11.62 16.99 -19.37
CA ARG A 307 -12.26 18.29 -19.53
C ARG A 307 -11.42 19.37 -18.87
N PHE A 308 -11.15 20.42 -19.63
CA PHE A 308 -10.55 21.66 -19.14
C PHE A 308 -11.63 22.63 -18.64
N PRO A 309 -11.23 23.64 -17.83
CA PRO A 309 -12.14 24.72 -17.41
C PRO A 309 -12.63 25.52 -18.62
N SER A 310 -13.81 26.11 -18.49
CA SER A 310 -14.44 26.86 -19.58
C SER A 310 -14.12 28.37 -19.58
N GLU A 311 -13.04 28.77 -18.97
CA GLU A 311 -12.65 30.15 -18.77
C GLU A 311 -12.09 30.78 -20.06
N SER A 312 -12.55 32.00 -20.40
CA SER A 312 -12.15 32.71 -21.63
C SER A 312 -10.71 33.24 -21.62
N TRP A 313 -10.10 33.33 -20.45
CA TRP A 313 -8.72 33.80 -20.27
C TRP A 313 -7.69 32.68 -20.49
N ILE A 314 -8.10 31.44 -20.65
CA ILE A 314 -7.17 30.31 -20.90
C ILE A 314 -6.67 30.37 -22.35
N ASN A 315 -5.39 30.15 -22.52
CA ASN A 315 -4.78 29.99 -23.84
C ASN A 315 -4.96 28.52 -24.29
N GLU A 316 -5.91 28.30 -25.17
CA GLU A 316 -6.32 26.97 -25.63
C GLU A 316 -5.25 26.25 -26.44
N ASP A 317 -4.42 27.00 -27.17
CA ASP A 317 -3.36 26.43 -28.01
C ASP A 317 -2.13 25.98 -27.20
N LYS A 318 -1.88 26.62 -26.05
CA LYS A 318 -0.75 26.30 -25.16
C LYS A 318 -1.12 25.37 -24.02
N SER A 319 -2.41 25.23 -23.71
CA SER A 319 -2.88 24.38 -22.61
C SER A 319 -3.00 22.92 -23.06
N LEU A 320 -2.50 22.01 -22.21
CA LEU A 320 -2.44 20.58 -22.53
C LEU A 320 -2.52 19.72 -21.27
N LEU A 321 -2.95 18.48 -21.45
CA LEU A 321 -2.89 17.43 -20.42
C LEU A 321 -1.67 16.56 -20.69
N SER A 322 -0.69 16.62 -19.79
CA SER A 322 0.51 15.77 -19.85
C SER A 322 0.21 14.44 -19.16
N VAL A 323 0.51 13.33 -19.83
CA VAL A 323 0.29 11.97 -19.33
C VAL A 323 1.63 11.25 -19.24
N THR A 324 1.93 10.69 -18.07
CA THR A 324 3.14 9.89 -17.81
C THR A 324 2.77 8.56 -17.13
N LEU A 325 3.54 7.52 -17.39
CA LEU A 325 3.41 6.22 -16.71
C LEU A 325 4.77 5.82 -16.14
N ASN A 326 4.83 5.55 -14.86
CA ASN A 326 6.07 5.19 -14.15
C ASN A 326 7.21 6.19 -14.37
N GLY A 327 6.87 7.50 -14.45
CA GLY A 327 7.82 8.56 -14.75
C GLY A 327 8.20 8.69 -16.24
N THR A 328 7.80 7.75 -17.09
CA THR A 328 8.01 7.83 -18.55
C THR A 328 6.91 8.68 -19.17
N PHE A 329 7.31 9.69 -19.93
CA PHE A 329 6.39 10.51 -20.70
C PHE A 329 5.69 9.68 -21.79
N LEU A 330 4.37 9.79 -21.85
CA LEU A 330 3.55 9.10 -22.86
C LEU A 330 3.08 10.05 -23.96
N ASN A 331 2.37 11.11 -23.56
CA ASN A 331 1.80 12.05 -24.52
C ASN A 331 1.39 13.37 -23.86
N ASN A 332 1.32 14.43 -24.68
CA ASN A 332 0.66 15.68 -24.38
C ASN A 332 -0.65 15.77 -25.17
N LEU A 333 -1.76 15.80 -24.47
CA LEU A 333 -3.09 15.85 -25.07
C LEU A 333 -3.57 17.32 -25.11
N PRO A 334 -3.89 17.87 -26.27
CA PRO A 334 -4.28 19.28 -26.41
C PRO A 334 -5.61 19.56 -25.72
N MET A 335 -5.81 20.78 -25.26
CA MET A 335 -7.07 21.22 -24.65
C MET A 335 -8.24 21.05 -25.62
N ASN A 336 -7.99 21.27 -26.93
CA ASN A 336 -8.96 21.10 -27.99
C ASN A 336 -8.33 20.35 -29.16
N LYS A 337 -9.03 19.38 -29.74
CA LYS A 337 -8.65 18.78 -31.02
C LYS A 337 -8.68 19.83 -32.11
N GLN A 338 -7.63 19.88 -32.90
CA GLN A 338 -7.55 20.76 -34.05
C GLN A 338 -8.09 20.02 -35.30
N GLY A 339 -9.26 20.43 -35.76
CA GLY A 339 -9.86 19.91 -37.00
C GLY A 339 -10.81 20.91 -37.65
N PRO A 340 -10.96 20.93 -38.99
CA PRO A 340 -11.86 21.88 -39.66
C PRO A 340 -13.32 21.66 -39.28
N LEU A 341 -13.76 20.43 -39.08
CA LEU A 341 -15.13 20.10 -38.65
C LEU A 341 -15.40 20.51 -37.19
N GLU A 342 -14.41 20.43 -36.31
CA GLU A 342 -14.55 20.82 -34.91
C GLU A 342 -14.60 22.33 -34.74
N LYS A 343 -13.90 23.10 -35.60
CA LYS A 343 -14.04 24.57 -35.63
C LYS A 343 -15.45 24.99 -35.98
N VAL A 344 -16.08 24.31 -36.94
CA VAL A 344 -17.48 24.57 -37.32
C VAL A 344 -18.45 24.18 -36.21
N TRP A 345 -18.20 23.04 -35.53
CA TRP A 345 -19.05 22.57 -34.44
C TRP A 345 -19.02 23.50 -33.23
N ARG A 346 -17.84 24.04 -32.92
CA ARG A 346 -17.67 25.06 -31.87
C ARG A 346 -18.38 26.36 -32.20
N TYR A 347 -18.31 26.77 -33.44
CA TYR A 347 -19.02 27.96 -33.91
C TYR A 347 -20.54 27.83 -33.77
N LEU A 348 -21.06 26.60 -33.81
CA LEU A 348 -22.48 26.27 -33.60
C LEU A 348 -22.86 26.06 -32.13
N GLY A 349 -21.96 26.35 -31.18
CA GLY A 349 -22.26 26.31 -29.74
C GLY A 349 -22.03 24.95 -29.06
N GLY A 350 -21.32 24.02 -29.71
CA GLY A 350 -20.93 22.76 -29.10
C GLY A 350 -19.92 22.90 -27.97
N ASP A 351 -20.08 22.15 -26.86
CA ASP A 351 -19.13 22.15 -25.73
C ASP A 351 -17.86 21.38 -26.12
N ALA A 352 -16.88 22.12 -26.61
CA ALA A 352 -15.67 21.62 -27.25
C ALA A 352 -14.51 21.33 -26.28
N ARG A 353 -14.74 21.39 -24.97
CA ARG A 353 -13.66 21.27 -23.97
C ARG A 353 -13.58 19.90 -23.30
N GLN A 354 -14.42 18.98 -23.74
CA GLN A 354 -14.36 17.57 -23.37
C GLN A 354 -13.79 16.77 -24.54
N GLU A 355 -12.61 16.22 -24.34
CA GLU A 355 -11.88 15.48 -25.37
C GLU A 355 -11.60 14.05 -24.95
N ARG A 356 -11.32 13.18 -25.93
CA ARG A 356 -10.93 11.79 -25.72
C ARG A 356 -9.76 11.43 -26.61
N PHE A 357 -8.75 10.79 -26.01
CA PHE A 357 -7.60 10.27 -26.74
C PHE A 357 -7.30 8.84 -26.30
N THR A 358 -6.93 8.00 -27.27
CA THR A 358 -6.40 6.66 -26.98
C THR A 358 -4.89 6.68 -27.17
N ILE A 359 -4.16 6.39 -26.10
CA ILE A 359 -2.71 6.31 -26.07
C ILE A 359 -2.34 4.83 -26.15
N PRO A 360 -1.58 4.40 -27.16
CA PRO A 360 -1.06 3.03 -27.23
C PRO A 360 0.12 2.88 -26.26
N LEU A 361 -0.04 2.01 -25.25
CA LEU A 361 1.03 1.72 -24.30
C LEU A 361 1.84 0.50 -24.77
N ALA A 362 3.16 0.62 -24.75
CA ALA A 362 4.01 -0.53 -24.93
C ALA A 362 3.95 -1.45 -23.70
N PRO A 363 3.88 -2.78 -23.88
CA PRO A 363 3.69 -3.73 -22.78
C PRO A 363 4.76 -3.63 -21.68
N TYR A 364 6.01 -3.36 -22.05
CA TYR A 364 7.12 -3.23 -21.11
C TYR A 364 7.01 -2.03 -20.15
N LEU A 365 6.10 -1.10 -20.41
CA LEU A 365 5.85 0.04 -19.53
C LEU A 365 5.02 -0.34 -18.30
N ILE A 366 4.33 -1.50 -18.34
CA ILE A 366 3.48 -1.97 -17.25
C ILE A 366 4.16 -3.15 -16.56
N TYR A 367 4.52 -2.96 -15.29
CA TYR A 367 5.19 -3.98 -14.49
C TYR A 367 4.91 -3.77 -12.99
N GLY A 368 4.55 -4.82 -12.27
CA GLY A 368 4.37 -4.77 -10.81
C GLY A 368 3.52 -3.59 -10.34
N ASP A 369 4.14 -2.64 -9.63
CA ASP A 369 3.52 -1.39 -9.20
C ASP A 369 3.65 -0.33 -10.29
N ASN A 370 2.52 0.25 -10.66
CA ASN A 370 2.45 1.27 -11.71
C ASN A 370 1.82 2.55 -11.18
N GLN A 371 2.29 3.68 -11.67
CA GLN A 371 1.73 4.99 -11.39
C GLN A 371 1.47 5.75 -12.69
N LEU A 372 0.19 5.87 -13.04
CA LEU A 372 -0.28 6.76 -14.09
C LEU A 372 -0.42 8.16 -13.49
N SER A 373 0.26 9.15 -14.08
CA SER A 373 0.23 10.54 -13.61
C SER A 373 -0.26 11.45 -14.73
N MET A 374 -1.21 12.31 -14.40
CA MET A 374 -1.86 13.24 -15.33
C MET A 374 -1.83 14.65 -14.76
N TYR A 375 -1.27 15.60 -15.52
CA TYR A 375 -1.13 16.99 -15.11
C TYR A 375 -1.75 17.91 -16.15
N PHE A 376 -2.73 18.71 -15.73
CA PHE A 376 -3.35 19.74 -16.56
C PHE A 376 -2.49 20.99 -16.54
N ASN A 377 -1.72 21.20 -17.58
CA ASN A 377 -0.98 22.45 -17.78
C ASN A 377 -1.94 23.50 -18.35
N VAL A 378 -2.54 24.30 -17.48
CA VAL A 378 -3.45 25.40 -17.85
C VAL A 378 -2.63 26.66 -18.01
N VAL A 379 -2.47 27.12 -19.25
CA VAL A 379 -1.67 28.30 -19.58
C VAL A 379 -2.62 29.51 -19.71
N PRO A 380 -2.44 30.59 -18.94
CA PRO A 380 -3.23 31.81 -19.13
C PRO A 380 -2.83 32.54 -20.41
N LYS A 381 -3.75 33.36 -20.94
CA LYS A 381 -3.41 34.42 -21.90
C LYS A 381 -2.58 35.50 -21.20
N ASP A 382 -1.94 36.35 -21.97
CA ASP A 382 -1.22 37.50 -21.46
C ASP A 382 -2.19 38.44 -20.70
N ASP A 383 -1.70 39.11 -19.65
CA ASP A 383 -2.43 40.13 -18.84
C ASP A 383 -3.61 39.62 -17.99
N VAL A 384 -3.60 38.36 -17.55
CA VAL A 384 -4.62 37.87 -16.63
C VAL A 384 -4.30 38.28 -15.18
N PRO A 385 -5.27 38.90 -14.44
CA PRO A 385 -5.05 39.31 -13.06
C PRO A 385 -4.77 38.13 -12.12
N CYS A 386 -3.91 38.33 -11.13
CA CYS A 386 -3.56 37.32 -10.11
C CYS A 386 -4.77 36.75 -9.38
N SER A 387 -5.77 37.58 -9.07
CA SER A 387 -6.99 37.16 -8.41
C SER A 387 -7.76 36.07 -9.19
N VAL A 388 -7.65 36.10 -10.51
CA VAL A 388 -8.26 35.07 -11.39
C VAL A 388 -7.45 33.79 -11.38
N LEU A 389 -6.10 33.88 -11.44
CA LEU A 389 -5.21 32.73 -11.46
C LEU A 389 -5.18 31.96 -10.13
N LEU A 390 -5.35 32.67 -9.02
CA LEU A 390 -5.41 32.08 -7.66
C LEU A 390 -6.80 31.50 -7.31
N ASN A 391 -7.77 31.55 -8.23
CA ASN A 391 -9.11 31.06 -7.99
C ASN A 391 -9.15 29.53 -8.01
N ASN A 392 -9.34 28.91 -6.85
CA ASN A 392 -9.47 27.47 -6.68
C ASN A 392 -10.80 26.87 -7.19
N ASN A 393 -11.75 27.70 -7.64
CA ASN A 393 -12.99 27.22 -8.25
C ASN A 393 -12.82 26.73 -9.69
N ILE A 394 -11.67 26.99 -10.30
CA ILE A 394 -11.28 26.48 -11.61
C ILE A 394 -11.03 24.98 -11.51
N LYS A 395 -11.73 24.18 -12.29
CA LYS A 395 -11.68 22.73 -12.18
C LYS A 395 -11.35 22.08 -13.51
N SER A 396 -10.35 21.23 -13.50
CA SER A 396 -10.02 20.29 -14.58
C SER A 396 -10.35 18.86 -14.13
N ARG A 397 -10.78 18.00 -15.01
CA ARG A 397 -11.30 16.68 -14.64
C ARG A 397 -10.92 15.61 -15.67
N ILE A 398 -10.60 14.41 -15.17
CA ILE A 398 -10.60 13.18 -15.95
C ILE A 398 -12.01 12.60 -15.93
N THR A 399 -12.55 12.24 -17.07
CA THR A 399 -13.94 11.80 -17.20
C THR A 399 -14.11 10.30 -16.98
N ASP A 400 -15.32 9.88 -16.60
CA ASP A 400 -15.63 8.50 -16.18
C ASP A 400 -15.58 7.47 -17.33
N ASP A 401 -15.42 7.93 -18.55
CA ASP A 401 -15.23 7.12 -19.75
C ASP A 401 -13.74 6.88 -20.09
N SER A 402 -12.85 7.23 -19.17
CA SER A 402 -11.43 6.88 -19.22
C SER A 402 -11.22 5.45 -18.76
N TRP A 403 -10.45 4.66 -19.50
CA TRP A 403 -10.20 3.26 -19.19
C TRP A 403 -8.84 2.79 -19.73
N ILE A 404 -8.35 1.70 -19.18
CA ILE A 404 -7.22 0.93 -19.67
C ILE A 404 -7.68 -0.50 -19.97
N ASP A 405 -7.24 -1.08 -21.08
CA ASP A 405 -7.65 -2.43 -21.48
C ASP A 405 -6.46 -3.37 -21.65
N LEU A 406 -6.36 -4.32 -20.71
CA LEU A 406 -5.36 -5.38 -20.71
C LEU A 406 -5.93 -6.73 -21.24
N SER A 407 -7.16 -6.76 -21.76
CA SER A 407 -7.84 -8.01 -22.13
C SER A 407 -7.17 -8.78 -23.28
N LYS A 408 -6.32 -8.11 -24.06
CA LYS A 408 -5.52 -8.76 -25.11
C LYS A 408 -4.21 -9.34 -24.60
N THR A 409 -3.82 -9.03 -23.36
CA THR A 409 -2.58 -9.56 -22.79
C THR A 409 -2.68 -11.06 -22.52
N ARG A 410 -1.54 -11.74 -22.58
CA ARG A 410 -1.36 -13.14 -22.23
C ARG A 410 -0.48 -13.23 -20.99
N HIS A 411 -0.52 -14.37 -20.32
CA HIS A 411 0.32 -14.66 -19.18
C HIS A 411 1.47 -15.55 -19.62
N PHE A 412 2.63 -14.96 -19.85
CA PHE A 412 3.84 -15.65 -20.25
C PHE A 412 5.08 -14.93 -19.73
N SER A 413 5.97 -15.67 -19.07
CA SER A 413 7.29 -15.16 -18.66
C SER A 413 8.31 -16.26 -18.50
N LEU A 414 9.59 -15.88 -18.55
CA LEU A 414 10.69 -16.77 -18.23
C LEU A 414 10.88 -16.85 -16.72
N LEU A 415 10.95 -18.06 -16.19
CA LEU A 415 11.23 -18.33 -14.78
C LEU A 415 12.53 -19.17 -14.66
N PRO A 416 13.29 -19.03 -13.56
CA PRO A 416 13.02 -18.23 -12.37
C PRO A 416 13.25 -16.74 -12.59
N ASN A 417 12.41 -15.90 -11.96
CA ASN A 417 12.57 -14.46 -11.96
C ASN A 417 12.45 -13.90 -10.52
N LEU A 418 13.60 -13.51 -9.96
CA LEU A 418 13.67 -13.05 -8.58
C LEU A 418 12.92 -11.72 -8.37
N SER A 419 12.92 -10.84 -9.36
CA SER A 419 12.19 -9.57 -9.29
C SER A 419 10.68 -9.79 -9.18
N TYR A 420 10.14 -10.74 -9.92
CA TYR A 420 8.73 -11.13 -9.84
C TYR A 420 8.38 -11.76 -8.49
N PHE A 421 9.29 -12.57 -7.96
CA PHE A 421 9.12 -13.14 -6.63
C PHE A 421 9.16 -12.05 -5.53
N VAL A 422 10.14 -11.18 -5.57
CA VAL A 422 10.29 -10.11 -4.58
C VAL A 422 9.15 -9.10 -4.66
N GLY A 423 8.71 -8.72 -5.86
CA GLY A 423 7.66 -7.73 -6.06
C GLY A 423 6.23 -8.23 -5.82
N ALA A 424 5.95 -9.49 -6.20
CA ALA A 424 4.60 -10.02 -6.23
C ALA A 424 4.45 -11.44 -5.66
N SER A 425 5.51 -12.03 -5.11
CA SER A 425 5.57 -13.46 -4.74
C SER A 425 5.25 -14.42 -5.90
N PHE A 426 5.39 -13.94 -7.14
CA PHE A 426 5.10 -14.71 -8.33
C PHE A 426 6.24 -15.71 -8.63
N PRO A 427 5.95 -16.95 -9.08
CA PRO A 427 4.67 -17.46 -9.57
C PRO A 427 3.72 -18.03 -8.49
N PHE A 428 4.11 -18.07 -7.22
CA PHE A 428 3.34 -18.70 -6.16
C PHE A 428 2.02 -17.98 -5.88
N SER A 429 1.96 -16.67 -6.12
CA SER A 429 0.79 -15.81 -5.95
C SER A 429 -0.18 -15.82 -7.14
N ARG A 430 0.02 -16.67 -8.15
CA ARG A 430 -0.92 -16.81 -9.27
C ARG A 430 -2.34 -17.11 -8.80
N LEU A 431 -2.49 -17.99 -7.80
CA LEU A 431 -3.67 -18.06 -6.95
C LEU A 431 -3.30 -17.36 -5.64
N ALA A 432 -3.83 -16.18 -5.44
CA ALA A 432 -3.41 -15.28 -4.37
C ALA A 432 -3.64 -15.85 -2.95
N ASP A 433 -4.61 -16.75 -2.80
CA ASP A 433 -4.94 -17.46 -1.56
C ASP A 433 -4.01 -18.65 -1.24
N TYR A 434 -3.06 -18.95 -2.12
CA TYR A 434 -2.12 -20.10 -2.06
C TYR A 434 -2.79 -21.48 -2.04
N SER A 435 -3.99 -21.62 -2.58
CA SER A 435 -4.69 -22.91 -2.66
C SER A 435 -3.95 -23.98 -3.47
N GLN A 436 -3.01 -23.58 -4.33
CA GLN A 436 -2.14 -24.47 -5.10
C GLN A 436 -0.65 -24.33 -4.75
N THR A 437 -0.32 -23.65 -3.64
CA THR A 437 1.06 -23.44 -3.20
C THR A 437 1.31 -24.13 -1.87
N THR A 438 2.39 -24.87 -1.79
CA THR A 438 2.86 -25.49 -0.54
C THR A 438 4.10 -24.74 -0.04
N LEU A 439 4.09 -24.39 1.23
CA LEU A 439 5.19 -23.74 1.94
C LEU A 439 5.97 -24.81 2.70
N LEU A 440 7.23 -25.02 2.34
CA LEU A 440 8.07 -26.06 2.93
C LEU A 440 9.05 -25.45 3.93
N LEU A 441 8.98 -25.92 5.17
CA LEU A 441 9.95 -25.64 6.23
C LEU A 441 10.76 -26.90 6.58
N PRO A 442 11.95 -26.76 7.20
CA PRO A 442 12.65 -27.89 7.81
C PRO A 442 11.76 -28.66 8.81
N ALA A 443 12.11 -29.91 9.11
CA ALA A 443 11.36 -30.73 10.08
C ALA A 443 11.32 -30.08 11.47
N ASP A 444 12.40 -29.41 11.86
CA ASP A 444 12.49 -28.57 13.07
C ASP A 444 12.97 -27.16 12.66
N PRO A 445 12.04 -26.23 12.34
CA PRO A 445 12.39 -24.92 11.84
C PRO A 445 12.85 -24.01 12.99
N SER A 446 13.92 -23.27 12.79
CA SER A 446 14.35 -22.23 13.75
C SER A 446 13.36 -21.06 13.78
N GLU A 447 13.39 -20.26 14.85
CA GLU A 447 12.59 -19.03 14.97
C GLU A 447 12.81 -18.08 13.77
N THR A 448 14.06 -17.94 13.32
CA THR A 448 14.37 -17.11 12.13
C THR A 448 13.72 -17.65 10.84
N GLN A 449 13.66 -18.96 10.67
CA GLN A 449 13.01 -19.58 9.50
C GLN A 449 11.49 -19.37 9.53
N VAL A 450 10.89 -19.50 10.71
CA VAL A 450 9.47 -19.20 10.90
C VAL A 450 9.20 -17.71 10.67
N ALA A 451 9.98 -16.81 11.27
CA ALA A 451 9.86 -15.37 11.04
C ALA A 451 9.98 -15.02 9.53
N THR A 452 10.87 -15.67 8.80
CA THR A 452 10.99 -15.50 7.35
C THR A 452 9.73 -15.94 6.62
N LEU A 453 9.12 -17.07 7.00
CA LEU A 453 7.84 -17.52 6.45
C LEU A 453 6.74 -16.46 6.67
N LEU A 454 6.63 -15.93 7.90
CA LEU A 454 5.61 -14.93 8.25
C LEU A 454 5.79 -13.62 7.47
N ASN A 455 7.04 -13.16 7.35
CA ASN A 455 7.37 -11.96 6.58
C ASN A 455 7.12 -12.14 5.07
N LEU A 456 7.41 -13.30 4.51
CA LEU A 456 7.06 -13.62 3.11
C LEU A 456 5.55 -13.70 2.91
N ALA A 457 4.82 -14.29 3.85
CA ALA A 457 3.35 -14.35 3.81
C ALA A 457 2.76 -12.94 3.85
N ALA A 458 3.24 -12.07 4.75
CA ALA A 458 2.82 -10.67 4.83
C ALA A 458 3.07 -9.91 3.54
N ARG A 459 4.25 -10.09 2.94
CA ARG A 459 4.61 -9.48 1.66
C ARG A 459 3.71 -9.95 0.53
N SER A 460 3.41 -11.26 0.47
CA SER A 460 2.50 -11.81 -0.53
C SER A 460 1.07 -11.26 -0.37
N GLY A 461 0.57 -11.22 0.87
CA GLY A 461 -0.73 -10.61 1.17
C GLY A 461 -0.77 -9.15 0.73
N ASN A 462 0.25 -8.37 1.05
CA ASN A 462 0.35 -6.98 0.61
C ASN A 462 0.37 -6.86 -0.92
N ALA A 463 1.17 -7.66 -1.61
CA ALA A 463 1.30 -7.58 -3.07
C ALA A 463 0.01 -7.93 -3.81
N THR A 464 -0.80 -8.85 -3.28
CA THR A 464 -2.02 -9.36 -3.93
C THR A 464 -3.31 -8.74 -3.39
N GLY A 465 -3.31 -8.30 -2.14
CA GLY A 465 -4.52 -7.89 -1.41
C GLY A 465 -5.36 -9.08 -0.93
N THR A 466 -4.80 -10.30 -0.92
CA THR A 466 -5.49 -11.52 -0.51
C THR A 466 -4.74 -12.18 0.65
N ALA A 467 -5.47 -12.54 1.70
CA ALA A 467 -4.91 -13.37 2.77
C ALA A 467 -4.68 -14.80 2.26
N LEU A 468 -3.58 -15.43 2.71
CA LEU A 468 -3.20 -16.79 2.31
C LEU A 468 -4.11 -17.84 2.97
N ALA A 469 -5.41 -17.74 2.73
CA ALA A 469 -6.43 -18.49 3.47
C ALA A 469 -6.39 -20.00 3.22
N ASN A 470 -5.93 -20.42 2.05
CA ASN A 470 -5.85 -21.81 1.63
C ASN A 470 -4.40 -22.33 1.55
N ASN A 471 -3.45 -21.61 2.15
CA ASN A 471 -2.04 -22.03 2.20
C ASN A 471 -1.88 -23.38 2.91
N ARG A 472 -0.83 -24.10 2.56
CA ARG A 472 -0.42 -25.34 3.21
C ARG A 472 1.04 -25.28 3.59
N VAL A 473 1.33 -25.42 4.88
CA VAL A 473 2.69 -25.62 5.37
C VAL A 473 2.98 -27.10 5.55
N VAL A 474 4.20 -27.50 5.24
CA VAL A 474 4.71 -28.87 5.45
C VAL A 474 6.06 -28.78 6.14
N LEU A 475 6.27 -29.62 7.16
CA LEU A 475 7.52 -29.73 7.90
C LEU A 475 8.32 -30.94 7.40
N GLY A 476 9.58 -30.70 7.06
CA GLY A 476 10.47 -31.73 6.51
C GLY A 476 10.17 -32.06 5.04
N MET A 477 11.07 -32.82 4.41
CA MET A 477 10.85 -33.25 3.05
C MET A 477 9.78 -34.34 3.02
N PRO A 478 8.74 -34.18 2.21
CA PRO A 478 7.71 -35.21 2.09
C PRO A 478 8.29 -36.51 1.56
N THR A 479 8.09 -37.58 2.30
CA THR A 479 8.49 -38.93 1.91
C THR A 479 7.33 -39.62 1.20
N GLY A 480 7.43 -39.82 -0.12
CA GLY A 480 6.44 -40.52 -0.93
C GLY A 480 6.02 -39.80 -2.21
N GLY A 481 5.82 -40.53 -3.29
CA GLY A 481 5.53 -40.01 -4.64
C GLY A 481 4.19 -39.26 -4.81
N GLY A 482 3.40 -39.13 -3.75
CA GLY A 482 2.07 -38.51 -3.83
C GLY A 482 2.04 -36.97 -3.87
N ILE A 483 3.09 -36.30 -3.44
CA ILE A 483 3.13 -34.83 -3.40
C ILE A 483 3.63 -34.24 -4.72
N CYS A 484 4.53 -34.97 -5.43
CA CYS A 484 5.12 -34.51 -6.69
C CYS A 484 4.10 -34.49 -7.86
N SER A 485 3.04 -35.29 -7.81
CA SER A 485 2.00 -35.32 -8.86
C SER A 485 0.88 -34.27 -8.69
N ARG A 486 0.83 -33.59 -7.53
CA ARG A 486 -0.18 -32.56 -7.24
C ARG A 486 0.41 -31.18 -6.90
N CYS A 487 1.72 -31.06 -6.73
CA CYS A 487 2.37 -29.78 -6.45
C CYS A 487 2.58 -29.00 -7.74
N VAL A 488 1.69 -28.11 -8.06
CA VAL A 488 1.87 -27.16 -9.19
C VAL A 488 2.91 -26.12 -8.85
N ASN A 489 3.02 -25.70 -7.57
CA ASN A 489 4.01 -24.74 -7.09
C ASN A 489 4.49 -25.08 -5.67
N VAL A 490 5.79 -25.25 -5.48
CA VAL A 490 6.41 -25.46 -4.15
C VAL A 490 7.38 -24.32 -3.88
N MET A 491 7.08 -23.53 -2.86
CA MET A 491 8.02 -22.54 -2.32
C MET A 491 8.92 -23.25 -1.31
N CYS A 492 10.17 -23.51 -1.69
CA CYS A 492 11.16 -24.17 -0.83
C CYS A 492 12.20 -23.16 -0.36
N TRP A 493 12.33 -22.99 0.96
CA TRP A 493 13.39 -22.20 1.57
C TRP A 493 14.54 -23.12 2.02
N ARG A 494 15.75 -22.87 1.51
CA ARG A 494 16.97 -23.56 1.95
C ARG A 494 17.89 -22.58 2.69
N SER A 495 18.37 -22.99 3.86
CA SER A 495 19.46 -22.29 4.53
C SER A 495 20.75 -22.41 3.68
N PRO A 496 21.53 -21.33 3.52
CA PRO A 496 22.78 -21.36 2.76
C PRO A 496 23.89 -22.23 3.37
N LEU A 497 23.69 -22.81 4.55
CA LEU A 497 24.71 -23.55 5.30
C LEU A 497 24.70 -25.08 5.07
N SER A 498 23.86 -25.63 4.20
CA SER A 498 23.89 -27.07 3.87
C SER A 498 24.10 -27.30 2.37
N ILE A 499 25.30 -27.04 1.91
CA ILE A 499 25.75 -27.49 0.59
C ILE A 499 26.19 -28.95 0.72
N SER A 500 25.29 -29.91 0.51
CA SER A 500 25.67 -31.26 0.12
C SER A 500 24.53 -31.97 -0.60
N ARG A 501 24.71 -32.11 -1.89
CA ARG A 501 24.01 -32.80 -2.96
C ARG A 501 23.04 -31.97 -3.80
N PRO A 502 23.22 -31.97 -5.13
CA PRO A 502 22.31 -31.34 -6.07
C PRO A 502 20.97 -32.07 -6.04
N LEU A 503 19.88 -31.35 -5.91
CA LEU A 503 18.52 -31.84 -6.18
C LEU A 503 18.44 -32.14 -7.69
N THR A 504 18.67 -33.42 -8.04
CA THR A 504 18.42 -33.93 -9.38
C THR A 504 16.92 -33.85 -9.68
N ARG A 505 16.58 -33.07 -10.68
CA ARG A 505 15.41 -33.14 -11.59
C ARG A 505 13.97 -33.15 -11.08
N ALA A 506 13.60 -32.81 -9.84
CA ALA A 506 12.25 -33.17 -9.39
C ALA A 506 11.27 -32.03 -9.11
N CYS A 507 11.58 -30.74 -9.36
CA CYS A 507 10.69 -29.63 -8.98
C CYS A 507 10.42 -28.58 -10.07
N TRP A 508 10.53 -28.92 -11.35
CA TRP A 508 10.12 -28.02 -12.43
C TRP A 508 8.91 -28.62 -13.16
N PRO A 509 7.88 -27.82 -13.46
CA PRO A 509 6.78 -28.30 -14.28
C PRO A 509 7.31 -28.65 -15.66
N THR A 510 7.21 -29.93 -16.04
CA THR A 510 7.32 -30.35 -17.45
C THR A 510 6.15 -29.71 -18.19
N HIS A 511 6.41 -28.92 -19.22
CA HIS A 511 5.42 -28.38 -20.13
C HIS A 511 4.42 -29.44 -20.55
N PRO A 512 3.12 -29.19 -20.56
CA PRO A 512 2.21 -29.97 -21.38
C PRO A 512 2.59 -29.67 -22.83
N THR A 513 3.02 -30.69 -23.54
CA THR A 513 3.16 -30.63 -25.00
C THR A 513 1.87 -30.16 -25.62
N ALA A 514 1.96 -29.07 -26.35
CA ALA A 514 0.90 -28.60 -27.22
C ALA A 514 0.47 -29.74 -28.19
N ARG A 515 -0.80 -30.04 -28.18
CA ARG A 515 -1.57 -30.56 -29.30
C ARG A 515 -2.70 -29.59 -29.59
#